data_01c107d37172e53326606da19c7ff36a
#
_entry.id   01c107d37172e53326606da19c7ff36a
#
_cell.length_a   1.000
_cell.length_b   1.000
_cell.length_c   1.000
_cell.angle_alpha   90.00
_cell.angle_beta   90.00
_cell.angle_gamma   90.00
#
_symmetry.space_group_name_H-M   'P 1'
#
loop_
_entity.id
_entity.type
_entity.pdbx_description
1 polymer ?
#
loop_
_entity_poly.entity_id
_entity_poly.type
_entity_poly.pdbx_seq_one_letter_code
_entity_poly.pdbx_strand_id
1 'polypeptide(L)'
;LPLSVGFSSQCEILEFGLLEGTSYEEVPERLTAAMPEGIVVHQCYPAERKLKELHYVNYIMTFDYPEGRPQETEPAMAALLGRESLVVKKKSNKAKAGFTEVDIIPLGRSWRMECQSDTMMVDLVVSAQNPGLNPDLIRAAFCAEYPEYAPDFVTFHRREVLDGKGKAFR
;
A
#
# COMPACT_ATOMS: atom_id res chain seq x y z
N LEU A 1 -10.17 3.28 1.28
CA LEU A 1 -8.92 3.95 0.92
C LEU A 1 -8.74 3.87 -0.59
N PRO A 2 -8.62 5.00 -1.32
CA PRO A 2 -8.39 4.96 -2.76
C PRO A 2 -7.12 4.17 -3.09
N LEU A 3 -7.20 3.28 -4.07
CA LEU A 3 -6.04 2.59 -4.62
C LEU A 3 -5.35 3.54 -5.60
N SER A 4 -4.02 3.68 -5.49
CA SER A 4 -3.25 4.51 -6.45
C SER A 4 -3.22 3.84 -7.82
N VAL A 5 -3.15 4.65 -8.89
CA VAL A 5 -2.98 4.15 -10.26
C VAL A 5 -1.69 3.32 -10.33
N GLY A 6 -1.75 2.16 -10.99
CA GLY A 6 -0.63 1.22 -11.09
C GLY A 6 -0.46 0.27 -9.90
N PHE A 7 -1.32 0.37 -8.88
CA PHE A 7 -1.33 -0.55 -7.75
C PHE A 7 -2.36 -1.65 -7.97
N SER A 8 -2.06 -2.86 -7.50
CA SER A 8 -3.02 -3.95 -7.36
C SER A 8 -3.44 -4.16 -5.90
N SER A 9 -4.57 -4.80 -5.69
CA SER A 9 -5.10 -5.07 -4.34
C SER A 9 -5.96 -6.34 -4.33
N GLN A 10 -5.97 -7.02 -3.18
CA GLN A 10 -6.87 -8.15 -2.91
C GLN A 10 -7.82 -7.90 -1.72
N CYS A 11 -7.90 -6.67 -1.23
CA CYS A 11 -8.57 -6.39 0.05
C CYS A 11 -9.32 -5.06 0.09
N GLU A 12 -9.85 -4.57 -1.03
CA GLU A 12 -10.61 -3.32 -1.04
C GLU A 12 -11.95 -3.49 -0.32
N ILE A 13 -12.36 -2.44 0.39
CA ILE A 13 -13.62 -2.39 1.12
C ILE A 13 -14.45 -1.22 0.57
N LEU A 14 -15.68 -1.53 0.18
CA LEU A 14 -16.70 -0.58 -0.24
C LEU A 14 -17.89 -0.66 0.71
N GLU A 15 -18.24 0.45 1.37
CA GLU A 15 -19.44 0.56 2.19
C GLU A 15 -20.52 1.27 1.39
N PHE A 16 -21.73 0.70 1.35
CA PHE A 16 -22.87 1.24 0.62
C PHE A 16 -24.20 0.77 1.24
N GLY A 17 -25.27 1.45 0.94
CA GLY A 17 -26.62 1.05 1.36
C GLY A 17 -27.25 0.06 0.40
N LEU A 18 -27.90 -0.96 0.93
CA LEU A 18 -28.74 -1.89 0.18
C LEU A 18 -30.22 -1.53 0.33
N LEU A 19 -30.99 -1.83 -0.70
CA LEU A 19 -32.45 -1.76 -0.61
C LEU A 19 -32.97 -2.87 0.32
N GLU A 20 -34.04 -2.58 1.01
CA GLU A 20 -34.70 -3.56 1.88
C GLU A 20 -35.10 -4.81 1.10
N GLY A 21 -34.82 -6.00 1.67
CA GLY A 21 -35.07 -7.29 1.04
C GLY A 21 -33.98 -7.78 0.07
N THR A 22 -32.89 -7.03 -0.14
CA THR A 22 -31.77 -7.51 -0.95
C THR A 22 -30.97 -8.57 -0.19
N SER A 23 -30.74 -9.76 -0.80
CA SER A 23 -29.87 -10.79 -0.23
C SER A 23 -28.40 -10.38 -0.34
N TYR A 24 -27.64 -10.47 0.75
CA TYR A 24 -26.18 -10.27 0.74
C TYR A 24 -25.46 -11.29 -0.15
N GLU A 25 -26.00 -12.47 -0.31
CA GLU A 25 -25.42 -13.57 -1.08
C GLU A 25 -25.45 -13.31 -2.60
N GLU A 26 -26.44 -12.55 -3.08
CA GLU A 26 -26.57 -12.21 -4.52
C GLU A 26 -25.71 -11.00 -4.93
N VAL A 27 -25.32 -10.14 -3.97
CA VAL A 27 -24.59 -8.90 -4.25
C VAL A 27 -23.23 -9.14 -4.90
N PRO A 28 -22.38 -10.10 -4.47
CA PRO A 28 -21.06 -10.29 -5.05
C PRO A 28 -21.11 -10.59 -6.55
N GLU A 29 -21.96 -11.49 -6.98
CA GLU A 29 -22.11 -11.85 -8.40
C GLU A 29 -22.63 -10.68 -9.23
N ARG A 30 -23.73 -10.06 -8.79
CA ARG A 30 -24.36 -8.94 -9.50
C ARG A 30 -23.45 -7.73 -9.61
N LEU A 31 -22.71 -7.41 -8.53
CA LEU A 31 -21.80 -6.28 -8.51
C LEU A 31 -20.54 -6.55 -9.35
N THR A 32 -19.98 -7.77 -9.29
CA THR A 32 -18.85 -8.17 -10.15
C THR A 32 -19.22 -8.04 -11.63
N ALA A 33 -20.42 -8.48 -12.02
CA ALA A 33 -20.89 -8.38 -13.41
C ALA A 33 -21.03 -6.92 -13.91
N ALA A 34 -21.23 -5.97 -13.00
CA ALA A 34 -21.34 -4.53 -13.30
C ALA A 34 -20.02 -3.77 -13.19
N MET A 35 -18.96 -4.40 -12.66
CA MET A 35 -17.65 -3.78 -12.52
C MET A 35 -16.81 -3.90 -13.80
N PRO A 36 -15.83 -3.01 -13.99
CA PRO A 36 -14.81 -3.19 -15.01
C PRO A 36 -14.04 -4.51 -14.84
N GLU A 37 -13.51 -5.04 -15.96
CA GLU A 37 -12.64 -6.21 -15.94
C GLU A 37 -11.48 -6.03 -14.94
N GLY A 38 -11.18 -7.10 -14.20
CA GLY A 38 -10.15 -7.11 -13.16
C GLY A 38 -10.64 -6.74 -11.76
N ILE A 39 -11.92 -6.31 -11.61
CA ILE A 39 -12.52 -6.06 -10.29
C ILE A 39 -13.50 -7.17 -9.96
N VAL A 40 -13.21 -7.92 -8.88
CA VAL A 40 -14.04 -9.01 -8.38
C VAL A 40 -14.51 -8.71 -6.97
N VAL A 41 -15.82 -8.83 -6.74
CA VAL A 41 -16.43 -8.69 -5.41
C VAL A 41 -16.51 -10.08 -4.77
N HIS A 42 -15.81 -10.29 -3.67
CA HIS A 42 -15.73 -11.60 -3.02
C HIS A 42 -16.88 -11.85 -2.04
N GLN A 43 -17.26 -10.82 -1.26
CA GLN A 43 -18.23 -10.95 -0.18
C GLN A 43 -19.03 -9.66 -0.01
N CYS A 44 -20.28 -9.82 0.48
CA CYS A 44 -21.09 -8.73 1.00
C CYS A 44 -21.62 -9.15 2.38
N TYR A 45 -21.49 -8.25 3.36
CA TYR A 45 -21.90 -8.52 4.74
C TYR A 45 -22.31 -7.21 5.43
N PRO A 46 -23.10 -7.28 6.54
CA PRO A 46 -23.44 -6.09 7.31
C PRO A 46 -22.18 -5.36 7.85
N ALA A 47 -22.18 -4.03 7.74
CA ALA A 47 -21.09 -3.22 8.28
C ALA A 47 -21.20 -3.15 9.81
N GLU A 48 -20.47 -4.00 10.51
CA GLU A 48 -20.42 -4.01 11.99
C GLU A 48 -19.40 -3.03 12.56
N ARG A 49 -18.36 -2.71 11.76
CA ARG A 49 -17.23 -1.85 12.16
C ARG A 49 -17.21 -0.58 11.35
N LYS A 50 -16.74 0.50 11.97
CA LYS A 50 -16.61 1.80 11.28
C LYS A 50 -15.28 1.90 10.56
N LEU A 51 -15.26 2.43 9.33
CA LEU A 51 -14.03 2.62 8.53
C LEU A 51 -12.94 3.41 9.28
N LYS A 52 -13.27 4.22 10.29
CA LYS A 52 -12.29 4.90 11.15
C LYS A 52 -11.43 3.96 12.01
N GLU A 53 -11.85 2.71 12.16
CA GLU A 53 -11.10 1.67 12.89
C GLU A 53 -10.05 0.97 12.03
N LEU A 54 -10.03 1.25 10.72
CA LEU A 54 -8.98 0.84 9.80
C LEU A 54 -7.77 1.76 10.04
N HIS A 55 -6.68 1.21 10.55
CA HIS A 55 -5.50 1.98 10.96
C HIS A 55 -4.29 1.76 10.09
N TYR A 56 -4.14 0.56 9.54
CA TYR A 56 -2.95 0.18 8.78
C TYR A 56 -3.31 -0.53 7.49
N VAL A 57 -2.36 -0.52 6.57
CA VAL A 57 -2.40 -1.27 5.31
C VAL A 57 -1.10 -2.05 5.18
N ASN A 58 -1.22 -3.32 4.81
CA ASN A 58 -0.08 -4.14 4.43
C ASN A 58 0.09 -4.09 2.91
N TYR A 59 1.30 -3.76 2.47
CA TYR A 59 1.72 -3.76 1.08
C TYR A 59 2.88 -4.70 0.85
N ILE A 60 2.91 -5.30 -0.33
CA ILE A 60 4.11 -5.88 -0.93
C ILE A 60 4.60 -4.91 -2.02
N MET A 61 5.84 -4.47 -1.90
CA MET A 61 6.57 -3.79 -2.96
C MET A 61 7.52 -4.80 -3.57
N THR A 62 7.49 -4.98 -4.90
CA THR A 62 8.47 -5.82 -5.61
C THR A 62 9.31 -4.92 -6.50
N PHE A 63 10.60 -4.92 -6.26
CA PHE A 63 11.63 -4.22 -7.02
C PHE A 63 12.25 -5.21 -8.00
N ASP A 64 12.16 -4.94 -9.29
CA ASP A 64 12.59 -5.83 -10.36
C ASP A 64 13.92 -5.35 -10.99
N TYR A 65 14.87 -6.27 -11.13
CA TYR A 65 16.21 -6.07 -11.67
C TYR A 65 16.50 -7.17 -12.71
N PRO A 66 15.98 -7.08 -13.95
CA PRO A 66 16.08 -8.15 -14.95
C PRO A 66 17.53 -8.60 -15.28
N GLU A 67 18.49 -7.68 -15.13
CA GLU A 67 19.92 -7.98 -15.36
C GLU A 67 20.66 -8.44 -14.09
N GLY A 68 19.91 -8.65 -12.99
CA GLY A 68 20.43 -9.06 -11.70
C GLY A 68 20.48 -7.91 -10.69
N ARG A 69 20.11 -8.22 -9.47
CA ARG A 69 20.04 -7.26 -8.36
C ARG A 69 21.44 -7.01 -7.78
N PRO A 70 21.89 -5.74 -7.63
CA PRO A 70 23.10 -5.43 -6.89
C PRO A 70 23.05 -5.96 -5.45
N GLN A 71 24.17 -6.51 -4.94
CA GLN A 71 24.20 -7.13 -3.60
C GLN A 71 23.91 -6.12 -2.49
N GLU A 72 24.32 -4.88 -2.67
CA GLU A 72 24.16 -3.79 -1.71
C GLU A 72 22.72 -3.22 -1.65
N THR A 73 21.82 -3.62 -2.54
CA THR A 73 20.43 -3.15 -2.59
C THR A 73 19.70 -3.43 -1.28
N GLU A 74 19.83 -4.65 -0.73
CA GLU A 74 19.18 -5.05 0.53
C GLU A 74 19.71 -4.25 1.73
N PRO A 75 21.03 -4.18 1.99
CA PRO A 75 21.55 -3.37 3.08
C PRO A 75 21.24 -1.86 2.91
N ALA A 76 21.20 -1.33 1.69
CA ALA A 76 20.83 0.06 1.43
C ALA A 76 19.35 0.32 1.79
N MET A 77 18.44 -0.58 1.40
CA MET A 77 17.01 -0.46 1.78
C MET A 77 16.83 -0.62 3.29
N ALA A 78 17.54 -1.54 3.92
CA ALA A 78 17.52 -1.72 5.37
C ALA A 78 18.02 -0.47 6.10
N ALA A 79 19.09 0.14 5.62
CA ALA A 79 19.62 1.40 6.16
C ALA A 79 18.64 2.55 6.01
N LEU A 80 17.94 2.66 4.87
CA LEU A 80 16.91 3.67 4.64
C LEU A 80 15.74 3.53 5.64
N LEU A 81 15.17 2.32 5.73
CA LEU A 81 14.00 2.03 6.57
C LEU A 81 14.33 1.97 8.07
N GLY A 82 15.59 1.76 8.42
CA GLY A 82 16.08 1.72 9.81
C GLY A 82 16.39 3.09 10.42
N ARG A 83 16.17 4.18 9.70
CA ARG A 83 16.39 5.55 10.21
C ARG A 83 15.38 5.92 11.28
N GLU A 84 15.74 6.89 12.10
CA GLU A 84 14.81 7.53 13.04
C GLU A 84 13.85 8.49 12.34
N SER A 85 14.28 9.12 11.24
CA SER A 85 13.51 10.10 10.46
C SER A 85 13.95 10.09 9.00
N LEU A 86 12.98 10.24 8.10
CA LEU A 86 13.21 10.42 6.66
C LEU A 86 12.14 11.36 6.10
N VAL A 87 12.49 12.62 5.98
CA VAL A 87 11.59 13.67 5.46
C VAL A 87 11.61 13.66 3.95
N VAL A 88 10.45 13.48 3.33
CA VAL A 88 10.27 13.47 1.88
C VAL A 88 9.26 14.53 1.44
N LYS A 89 9.37 15.00 0.19
CA LYS A 89 8.39 15.91 -0.42
C LYS A 89 7.25 15.13 -1.03
N LYS A 90 6.02 15.40 -0.55
CA LYS A 90 4.78 14.84 -1.08
C LYS A 90 4.04 15.92 -1.87
N LYS A 91 3.62 15.63 -3.11
CA LYS A 91 2.77 16.55 -3.89
C LYS A 91 1.50 16.89 -3.12
N SER A 92 1.12 18.16 -3.12
CA SER A 92 -0.07 18.66 -2.45
C SER A 92 -0.68 19.81 -3.24
N ASN A 93 -1.90 19.59 -3.75
CA ASN A 93 -2.66 20.64 -4.46
C ASN A 93 -3.16 21.73 -3.51
N LYS A 94 -3.11 21.52 -2.20
CA LYS A 94 -3.51 22.49 -1.18
C LYS A 94 -2.37 23.38 -0.69
N ALA A 95 -1.13 22.94 -0.87
CA ALA A 95 0.05 23.73 -0.46
C ALA A 95 0.43 24.75 -1.55
N LYS A 96 0.65 26.02 -1.15
CA LYS A 96 1.08 27.08 -2.08
C LYS A 96 2.37 26.73 -2.84
N ALA A 97 3.25 25.95 -2.23
CA ALA A 97 4.51 25.47 -2.84
C ALA A 97 4.32 24.23 -3.74
N GLY A 98 3.10 23.68 -3.89
CA GLY A 98 2.81 22.47 -4.65
C GLY A 98 3.25 21.16 -3.97
N PHE A 99 3.87 21.23 -2.81
CA PHE A 99 4.26 20.06 -2.01
C PHE A 99 4.18 20.34 -0.50
N THR A 100 4.14 19.27 0.27
CA THR A 100 4.30 19.26 1.74
C THR A 100 5.43 18.31 2.10
N GLU A 101 6.12 18.59 3.18
CA GLU A 101 7.10 17.67 3.76
C GLU A 101 6.41 16.70 4.72
N VAL A 102 6.83 15.44 4.67
CA VAL A 102 6.33 14.40 5.55
C VAL A 102 7.49 13.50 5.96
N ASP A 103 7.60 13.23 7.26
CA ASP A 103 8.48 12.19 7.77
C ASP A 103 7.79 10.83 7.61
N ILE A 104 8.36 9.96 6.78
CA ILE A 104 7.75 8.69 6.41
C ILE A 104 8.08 7.56 7.38
N ILE A 105 9.15 7.64 8.16
CA ILE A 105 9.57 6.57 9.07
C ILE A 105 8.53 6.31 10.17
N PRO A 106 8.02 7.34 10.89
CA PRO A 106 7.00 7.11 11.92
C PRO A 106 5.66 6.58 11.38
N LEU A 107 5.45 6.65 10.06
CA LEU A 107 4.24 6.12 9.41
C LEU A 107 4.36 4.63 9.05
N GLY A 108 5.57 4.06 9.13
CA GLY A 108 5.84 2.63 9.05
C GLY A 108 5.64 1.97 10.41
N ARG A 109 4.98 0.79 10.43
CA ARG A 109 4.82 -0.02 11.66
C ARG A 109 5.82 -1.18 11.69
N SER A 110 6.00 -1.83 10.58
CA SER A 110 6.93 -2.96 10.42
C SER A 110 7.26 -3.17 8.95
N TRP A 111 8.41 -3.78 8.70
CA TRP A 111 8.82 -4.21 7.38
C TRP A 111 9.65 -5.49 7.43
N ARG A 112 9.63 -6.26 6.34
CA ARG A 112 10.45 -7.44 6.11
C ARG A 112 10.89 -7.44 4.66
N MET A 113 12.08 -7.91 4.38
CA MET A 113 12.59 -8.06 3.02
C MET A 113 12.87 -9.52 2.70
N GLU A 114 12.65 -9.88 1.44
CA GLU A 114 13.02 -11.15 0.84
C GLU A 114 13.69 -10.84 -0.50
N CYS A 115 14.92 -11.32 -0.68
CA CYS A 115 15.71 -11.03 -1.86
C CYS A 115 15.98 -12.31 -2.66
N GLN A 116 15.86 -12.19 -3.99
CA GLN A 116 16.26 -13.18 -4.96
C GLN A 116 17.39 -12.61 -5.85
N SER A 117 17.82 -13.37 -6.87
CA SER A 117 18.88 -12.94 -7.78
C SER A 117 18.55 -11.68 -8.56
N ASP A 118 17.27 -11.48 -8.89
CA ASP A 118 16.76 -10.46 -9.79
C ASP A 118 15.61 -9.65 -9.19
N THR A 119 15.21 -9.93 -7.95
CA THR A 119 14.12 -9.22 -7.27
C THR A 119 14.42 -8.94 -5.80
N MET A 120 13.81 -7.86 -5.28
CA MET A 120 13.71 -7.59 -3.85
C MET A 120 12.26 -7.31 -3.51
N MET A 121 11.67 -8.12 -2.63
CA MET A 121 10.34 -7.89 -2.09
C MET A 121 10.44 -7.21 -0.72
N VAL A 122 9.65 -6.17 -0.53
CA VAL A 122 9.49 -5.48 0.76
C VAL A 122 8.04 -5.60 1.21
N ASP A 123 7.81 -6.44 2.21
CA ASP A 123 6.51 -6.57 2.92
C ASP A 123 6.47 -5.53 4.02
N LEU A 124 5.55 -4.57 3.93
CA LEU A 124 5.50 -3.45 4.87
C LEU A 124 4.08 -3.18 5.36
N VAL A 125 3.96 -2.83 6.63
CA VAL A 125 2.73 -2.35 7.25
C VAL A 125 2.88 -0.87 7.52
N VAL A 126 1.97 -0.06 6.94
CA VAL A 126 2.02 1.39 7.00
C VAL A 126 0.72 2.00 7.50
N SER A 127 0.79 3.23 8.00
CA SER A 127 -0.38 3.99 8.44
C SER A 127 -1.33 4.24 7.26
N ALA A 128 -2.60 3.93 7.48
CA ALA A 128 -3.72 4.22 6.58
C ALA A 128 -4.46 5.51 6.94
N GLN A 129 -4.32 5.96 8.18
CA GLN A 129 -4.97 7.17 8.70
C GLN A 129 -4.24 8.43 8.23
N ASN A 130 -4.80 9.59 8.49
CA ASN A 130 -4.19 10.87 8.13
C ASN A 130 -3.23 11.35 9.25
N PRO A 131 -1.91 11.44 8.99
CA PRO A 131 -1.25 11.18 7.71
C PRO A 131 -1.09 9.69 7.40
N GLY A 132 -1.44 9.29 6.17
CA GLY A 132 -1.19 7.95 5.66
C GLY A 132 0.07 7.92 4.80
N LEU A 133 0.73 6.75 4.76
CA LEU A 133 1.91 6.54 3.92
C LEU A 133 1.54 5.84 2.61
N ASN A 134 1.83 6.50 1.49
CA ASN A 134 1.86 5.85 0.19
C ASN A 134 3.24 5.19 0.02
N PRO A 135 3.33 3.87 -0.20
CA PRO A 135 4.61 3.16 -0.31
C PRO A 135 5.48 3.66 -1.48
N ASP A 136 4.91 4.30 -2.49
CA ASP A 136 5.68 4.93 -3.57
C ASP A 136 6.65 6.03 -3.06
N LEU A 137 6.37 6.64 -1.92
CA LEU A 137 7.29 7.59 -1.30
C LEU A 137 8.58 6.92 -0.80
N ILE A 138 8.50 5.65 -0.35
CA ILE A 138 9.67 4.85 0.02
C ILE A 138 10.50 4.55 -1.22
N ARG A 139 9.86 4.08 -2.32
CA ARG A 139 10.53 3.86 -3.59
C ARG A 139 11.24 5.12 -4.08
N ALA A 140 10.52 6.24 -4.09
CA ALA A 140 11.08 7.51 -4.55
C ALA A 140 12.28 7.97 -3.70
N ALA A 141 12.21 7.80 -2.38
CA ALA A 141 13.31 8.12 -1.48
C ALA A 141 14.52 7.20 -1.71
N PHE A 142 14.27 5.89 -1.87
CA PHE A 142 15.33 4.91 -2.15
C PHE A 142 16.05 5.21 -3.46
N CYS A 143 15.33 5.43 -4.57
CA CYS A 143 15.92 5.73 -5.86
C CYS A 143 16.64 7.10 -5.88
N ALA A 144 16.19 8.05 -5.07
CA ALA A 144 16.85 9.36 -4.97
C ALA A 144 18.17 9.29 -4.20
N GLU A 145 18.25 8.45 -3.17
CA GLU A 145 19.43 8.34 -2.31
C GLU A 145 20.45 7.34 -2.85
N TYR A 146 19.98 6.27 -3.49
CA TYR A 146 20.79 5.18 -4.06
C TYR A 146 20.47 4.98 -5.54
N PRO A 147 20.77 5.98 -6.40
CA PRO A 147 20.45 5.90 -7.84
C PRO A 147 21.12 4.72 -8.55
N GLU A 148 22.28 4.27 -8.07
CA GLU A 148 23.03 3.11 -8.57
C GLU A 148 22.34 1.76 -8.26
N TYR A 149 21.39 1.74 -7.31
CA TYR A 149 20.60 0.56 -6.94
C TYR A 149 19.13 0.69 -7.37
N ALA A 150 18.81 1.71 -8.19
CA ALA A 150 17.46 1.89 -8.67
C ALA A 150 17.01 0.68 -9.50
N PRO A 151 15.81 0.13 -9.28
CA PRO A 151 15.27 -0.96 -10.07
C PRO A 151 14.78 -0.47 -11.43
N ASP A 152 14.64 -1.38 -12.38
CA ASP A 152 14.00 -1.07 -13.66
C ASP A 152 12.50 -0.85 -13.48
N PHE A 153 11.87 -1.60 -12.58
CA PHE A 153 10.45 -1.49 -12.31
C PHE A 153 10.13 -1.77 -10.83
N VAL A 154 9.01 -1.21 -10.34
CA VAL A 154 8.47 -1.52 -9.00
C VAL A 154 6.97 -1.73 -9.09
N THR A 155 6.51 -2.88 -8.60
CA THR A 155 5.09 -3.15 -8.41
C THR A 155 4.66 -2.94 -6.97
N PHE A 156 3.38 -2.60 -6.78
CA PHE A 156 2.77 -2.40 -5.47
C PHE A 156 1.50 -3.23 -5.39
N HIS A 157 1.44 -4.11 -4.39
CA HIS A 157 0.28 -4.93 -4.13
C HIS A 157 -0.23 -4.70 -2.71
N ARG A 158 -1.49 -4.25 -2.56
CA ARG A 158 -2.17 -4.13 -1.26
C ARG A 158 -2.69 -5.50 -0.87
N ARG A 159 -2.10 -6.08 0.16
CA ARG A 159 -2.41 -7.45 0.60
C ARG A 159 -3.49 -7.51 1.67
N GLU A 160 -3.51 -6.53 2.59
CA GLU A 160 -4.44 -6.54 3.70
C GLU A 160 -4.69 -5.14 4.25
N VAL A 161 -5.90 -4.91 4.77
CA VAL A 161 -6.26 -3.76 5.59
C VAL A 161 -6.43 -4.20 7.03
N LEU A 162 -5.87 -3.42 7.97
CA LEU A 162 -5.71 -3.84 9.35
C LEU A 162 -6.29 -2.80 10.32
N ASP A 163 -6.80 -3.27 11.44
CA ASP A 163 -7.22 -2.44 12.56
C ASP A 163 -6.04 -1.94 13.41
N GLY A 164 -6.34 -1.17 14.46
CA GLY A 164 -5.33 -0.63 15.37
C GLY A 164 -4.55 -1.69 16.14
N LYS A 165 -5.06 -2.92 16.24
CA LYS A 165 -4.38 -4.07 16.85
C LYS A 165 -3.57 -4.88 15.83
N GLY A 166 -3.64 -4.55 14.54
CA GLY A 166 -2.98 -5.28 13.47
C GLY A 166 -3.72 -6.54 13.02
N LYS A 167 -4.99 -6.68 13.34
CA LYS A 167 -5.85 -7.75 12.84
C LYS A 167 -6.53 -7.31 11.54
N ALA A 168 -6.83 -8.27 10.66
CA ALA A 168 -7.58 -8.01 9.44
C ALA A 168 -8.88 -7.24 9.75
N PHE A 169 -9.08 -6.14 9.04
CA PHE A 169 -10.31 -5.34 9.15
C PHE A 169 -11.31 -5.91 8.15
N ARG A 170 -12.45 -6.33 8.70
CA ARG A 170 -13.59 -6.84 7.95
C ARG A 170 -14.85 -6.21 8.50
#